data_d59edf85b8dd8841e182202fd0540fd0
#
_entry.id   d59edf85b8dd8841e182202fd0540fd0
#
_cell.length_a   1.000
_cell.length_b   1.000
_cell.length_c   1.000
_cell.angle_alpha   90.00
_cell.angle_beta   90.00
_cell.angle_gamma   90.00
#
_symmetry.space_group_name_H-M   'P 1'
#
loop_
_entity.id
_entity.type
_entity.pdbx_description
1 polymer ?
#
loop_
_entity_poly.entity_id
_entity_poly.type
_entity_poly.pdbx_seq_one_letter_code
_entity_poly.pdbx_strand_id
1 'polypeptide(L)'
;MRAKRFFILNSSFKKFFIHPMAPNTWYTQRIDETLRQLSQTKTQINRISLLRVLLFVAGFAGLILFYRAGTWAVVLTVCCTFLPFFILVKVHNRLYFRKERLETQLQLNQNELKGLEGDYSVFEEGKEFIDAGHPYSYDLDLFGRKSLFQALGRTCTHIGKQTLAAWMQHHLTEKAAIETRQESIRDMSRRMEFREAFRVTGSINRSADSDEEEISRWSRTPSVNTCGG
;
A
#
# COMPACT_ATOMS: atom_id res chain seq x y z
N MET A 1 36.39 6.69 -9.75
CA MET A 1 36.68 5.26 -9.52
C MET A 1 35.66 4.53 -8.60
N ARG A 2 34.62 5.21 -8.03
CA ARG A 2 33.64 4.63 -7.09
C ARG A 2 32.51 3.81 -7.75
N ALA A 3 32.18 4.04 -9.01
CA ALA A 3 31.04 3.38 -9.67
C ALA A 3 31.22 1.86 -9.97
N LYS A 4 32.44 1.34 -10.00
CA LYS A 4 32.70 -0.08 -10.32
C LYS A 4 32.49 -1.06 -9.17
N ARG A 5 32.53 -0.62 -7.91
CA ARG A 5 32.33 -1.52 -6.75
C ARG A 5 30.85 -1.87 -6.50
N PHE A 6 29.92 -1.01 -6.87
CA PHE A 6 28.48 -1.28 -6.73
C PHE A 6 27.97 -2.34 -7.72
N PHE A 7 28.66 -2.49 -8.87
CA PHE A 7 28.26 -3.45 -9.91
C PHE A 7 28.57 -4.92 -9.54
N ILE A 8 29.55 -5.17 -8.66
CA ILE A 8 29.93 -6.53 -8.23
C ILE A 8 28.93 -7.11 -7.23
N LEU A 9 28.30 -6.28 -6.39
CA LEU A 9 27.21 -6.72 -5.51
C LEU A 9 25.97 -7.18 -6.29
N ASN A 10 25.71 -6.59 -7.46
CA ASN A 10 24.52 -6.89 -8.27
C ASN A 10 24.53 -8.30 -8.89
N SER A 11 25.69 -8.88 -9.20
CA SER A 11 25.79 -10.24 -9.79
C SER A 11 25.56 -11.35 -8.78
N SER A 12 25.95 -11.17 -7.52
CA SER A 12 25.73 -12.15 -6.44
C SER A 12 24.29 -12.06 -5.89
N PHE A 13 23.68 -10.86 -5.89
CA PHE A 13 22.28 -10.68 -5.51
C PHE A 13 21.30 -11.31 -6.50
N LYS A 14 21.62 -11.34 -7.80
CA LYS A 14 20.77 -12.00 -8.83
C LYS A 14 20.59 -13.51 -8.61
N LYS A 15 21.54 -14.19 -7.95
CA LYS A 15 21.43 -15.62 -7.63
C LYS A 15 20.50 -15.93 -6.45
N PHE A 16 20.07 -14.93 -5.70
CA PHE A 16 19.25 -15.11 -4.49
C PHE A 16 17.73 -15.16 -4.77
N PHE A 17 17.30 -14.71 -5.93
CA PHE A 17 15.89 -14.69 -6.32
C PHE A 17 15.53 -15.92 -7.16
N ILE A 18 15.28 -17.05 -6.51
CA ILE A 18 14.72 -18.23 -7.17
C ILE A 18 13.18 -18.11 -7.12
N HIS A 19 12.62 -17.28 -7.97
CA HIS A 19 11.24 -17.38 -8.42
C HIS A 19 11.26 -18.09 -9.79
N PRO A 20 10.30 -18.99 -10.10
CA PRO A 20 10.26 -19.69 -11.41
C PRO A 20 10.11 -18.71 -12.59
N MET A 21 9.71 -17.48 -12.34
CA MET A 21 9.62 -16.39 -13.32
C MET A 21 10.63 -15.29 -12.95
N ALA A 22 11.33 -14.74 -13.96
CA ALA A 22 12.22 -13.60 -13.72
C ALA A 22 11.44 -12.45 -13.07
N PRO A 23 11.96 -11.77 -12.03
CA PRO A 23 11.25 -10.71 -11.32
C PRO A 23 10.70 -9.63 -12.25
N ASN A 24 11.45 -9.26 -13.28
CA ASN A 24 11.04 -8.29 -14.29
C ASN A 24 9.74 -8.71 -15.00
N THR A 25 9.67 -9.96 -15.47
CA THR A 25 8.49 -10.52 -16.15
C THR A 25 7.27 -10.54 -15.23
N TRP A 26 7.47 -10.89 -13.95
CA TRP A 26 6.39 -10.91 -12.97
C TRP A 26 5.79 -9.51 -12.75
N TYR A 27 6.63 -8.49 -12.53
CA TYR A 27 6.16 -7.13 -12.32
C TYR A 27 5.48 -6.56 -13.57
N THR A 28 6.02 -6.84 -14.77
CA THR A 28 5.41 -6.40 -16.03
C THR A 28 4.01 -6.99 -16.22
N GLN A 29 3.86 -8.29 -16.02
CA GLN A 29 2.55 -8.95 -16.10
C GLN A 29 1.56 -8.39 -15.07
N ARG A 30 2.04 -8.15 -13.85
CA ARG A 30 1.22 -7.60 -12.76
C ARG A 30 0.75 -6.18 -13.04
N ILE A 31 1.62 -5.36 -13.66
CA ILE A 31 1.27 -4.02 -14.13
C ILE A 31 0.18 -4.07 -15.19
N ASP A 32 0.32 -4.92 -16.21
CA ASP A 32 -0.66 -5.05 -17.29
C ASP A 32 -2.02 -5.53 -16.78
N GLU A 33 -2.02 -6.50 -15.88
CA GLU A 33 -3.24 -6.97 -15.22
C GLU A 33 -3.91 -5.86 -14.40
N THR A 34 -3.13 -5.14 -13.61
CA THR A 34 -3.62 -4.05 -12.77
C THR A 34 -4.19 -2.90 -13.61
N LEU A 35 -3.56 -2.54 -14.73
CA LEU A 35 -4.05 -1.53 -15.66
C LEU A 35 -5.40 -1.93 -16.27
N ARG A 36 -5.57 -3.19 -16.67
CA ARG A 36 -6.86 -3.70 -17.18
C ARG A 36 -7.96 -3.62 -16.10
N GLN A 37 -7.67 -4.05 -14.88
CA GLN A 37 -8.61 -3.99 -13.76
C GLN A 37 -8.97 -2.55 -13.39
N LEU A 38 -7.99 -1.64 -13.42
CA LEU A 38 -8.18 -0.21 -13.16
C LEU A 38 -9.08 0.44 -14.21
N SER A 39 -8.85 0.16 -15.48
CA SER A 39 -9.70 0.63 -16.59
C SER A 39 -11.15 0.17 -16.44
N GLN A 40 -11.36 -1.12 -16.15
CA GLN A 40 -12.70 -1.66 -15.89
C GLN A 40 -13.36 -1.00 -14.68
N THR A 41 -12.63 -0.81 -13.60
CA THR A 41 -13.13 -0.18 -12.37
C THR A 41 -13.52 1.29 -12.63
N LYS A 42 -12.72 2.05 -13.38
CA LYS A 42 -13.04 3.43 -13.78
C LYS A 42 -14.32 3.49 -14.63
N THR A 43 -14.50 2.56 -15.57
CA THR A 43 -15.71 2.46 -16.37
C THR A 43 -16.94 2.16 -15.51
N GLN A 44 -16.82 1.25 -14.54
CA GLN A 44 -17.90 0.94 -13.58
C GLN A 44 -18.26 2.16 -12.72
N ILE A 45 -17.28 2.91 -12.22
CA ILE A 45 -17.50 4.14 -11.45
C ILE A 45 -18.30 5.14 -12.29
N ASN A 46 -17.91 5.38 -13.54
CA ASN A 46 -18.59 6.32 -14.42
C ASN A 46 -20.04 5.88 -14.72
N ARG A 47 -20.28 4.59 -14.95
CA ARG A 47 -21.63 4.06 -15.15
C ARG A 47 -22.53 4.26 -13.92
N ILE A 48 -22.01 3.98 -12.72
CA ILE A 48 -22.76 4.18 -11.47
C ILE A 48 -23.00 5.66 -11.20
N SER A 49 -22.03 6.53 -11.49
CA SER A 49 -22.22 7.99 -11.36
C SER A 49 -23.35 8.48 -12.29
N LEU A 50 -23.35 8.04 -13.56
CA LEU A 50 -24.41 8.39 -14.50
C LEU A 50 -25.77 7.87 -14.03
N LEU A 51 -25.84 6.60 -13.57
CA LEU A 51 -27.07 5.99 -13.07
C LEU A 51 -27.63 6.76 -11.86
N ARG A 52 -26.78 7.25 -10.96
CA ARG A 52 -27.19 8.09 -9.82
C ARG A 52 -27.82 9.41 -10.27
N VAL A 53 -27.21 10.07 -11.25
CA VAL A 53 -27.75 11.33 -11.82
C VAL A 53 -29.11 11.07 -12.48
N LEU A 54 -29.22 10.01 -13.29
CA LEU A 54 -30.49 9.64 -13.93
C LEU A 54 -31.59 9.31 -12.89
N LEU A 55 -31.23 8.57 -11.85
CA LEU A 55 -32.15 8.25 -10.75
C LEU A 55 -32.64 9.51 -10.02
N PHE A 56 -31.72 10.45 -9.77
CA PHE A 56 -32.07 11.71 -9.12
C PHE A 56 -33.02 12.54 -9.98
N VAL A 57 -32.75 12.69 -11.29
CA VAL A 57 -33.60 13.41 -12.23
C VAL A 57 -34.97 12.74 -12.36
N ALA A 58 -35.00 11.41 -12.47
CA ALA A 58 -36.26 10.65 -12.54
C ALA A 58 -37.10 10.80 -11.26
N GLY A 59 -36.45 10.78 -10.08
CA GLY A 59 -37.13 11.02 -8.80
C GLY A 59 -37.74 12.41 -8.72
N PHE A 60 -36.97 13.43 -9.16
CA PHE A 60 -37.46 14.81 -9.18
C PHE A 60 -38.63 14.98 -10.16
N ALA A 61 -38.52 14.42 -11.35
CA ALA A 61 -39.64 14.41 -12.31
C ALA A 61 -40.87 13.65 -11.76
N GLY A 62 -40.68 12.53 -11.13
CA GLY A 62 -41.74 11.77 -10.46
C GLY A 62 -42.47 12.57 -9.36
N LEU A 63 -41.73 13.31 -8.56
CA LEU A 63 -42.33 14.19 -7.54
C LEU A 63 -43.23 15.26 -8.19
N ILE A 64 -42.80 15.89 -9.28
CA ILE A 64 -43.60 16.90 -9.98
C ILE A 64 -44.88 16.27 -10.58
N LEU A 65 -44.75 15.10 -11.21
CA LEU A 65 -45.88 14.42 -11.85
C LEU A 65 -46.93 13.89 -10.84
N PHE A 66 -46.46 13.32 -9.74
CA PHE A 66 -47.35 12.66 -8.76
C PHE A 66 -47.75 13.54 -7.58
N TYR A 67 -47.31 14.79 -7.55
CA TYR A 67 -47.65 15.75 -6.49
C TYR A 67 -49.18 15.87 -6.24
N ARG A 68 -50.03 15.81 -7.33
CA ARG A 68 -51.47 15.90 -7.26
C ARG A 68 -52.20 14.55 -7.05
N ALA A 69 -51.45 13.42 -7.12
CA ALA A 69 -52.04 12.08 -7.03
C ALA A 69 -52.29 11.59 -5.58
N GLY A 70 -51.91 12.42 -4.59
CA GLY A 70 -52.07 12.11 -3.17
C GLY A 70 -50.82 11.75 -2.43
N THR A 71 -50.86 11.80 -1.11
CA THR A 71 -49.69 11.59 -0.21
C THR A 71 -49.04 10.23 -0.39
N TRP A 72 -49.79 9.18 -0.64
CA TRP A 72 -49.25 7.83 -0.87
C TRP A 72 -48.36 7.74 -2.12
N ALA A 73 -48.77 8.41 -3.20
CA ALA A 73 -47.99 8.42 -4.45
C ALA A 73 -46.63 9.13 -4.27
N VAL A 74 -46.62 10.23 -3.51
CA VAL A 74 -45.41 10.96 -3.16
C VAL A 74 -44.48 10.11 -2.31
N VAL A 75 -44.99 9.45 -1.26
CA VAL A 75 -44.21 8.58 -0.38
C VAL A 75 -43.58 7.42 -1.18
N LEU A 76 -44.37 6.79 -2.05
CA LEU A 76 -43.89 5.68 -2.90
C LEU A 76 -42.77 6.16 -3.84
N THR A 77 -42.94 7.33 -4.46
CA THR A 77 -41.88 7.93 -5.35
C THR A 77 -40.59 8.19 -4.57
N VAL A 78 -40.69 8.76 -3.37
CA VAL A 78 -39.54 9.00 -2.50
C VAL A 78 -38.85 7.69 -2.15
N CYS A 79 -39.57 6.66 -1.68
CA CYS A 79 -39.02 5.37 -1.33
C CYS A 79 -38.32 4.69 -2.53
N CYS A 80 -38.99 4.68 -3.70
CA CYS A 80 -38.41 4.09 -4.93
C CYS A 80 -37.14 4.81 -5.43
N THR A 81 -36.98 6.09 -5.07
CA THR A 81 -35.79 6.87 -5.47
C THR A 81 -34.68 6.76 -4.45
N PHE A 82 -34.98 6.95 -3.16
CA PHE A 82 -33.95 7.02 -2.13
C PHE A 82 -33.34 5.66 -1.80
N LEU A 83 -34.11 4.56 -1.82
CA LEU A 83 -33.57 3.22 -1.51
C LEU A 83 -32.48 2.80 -2.49
N PRO A 84 -32.70 2.79 -3.84
CA PRO A 84 -31.64 2.44 -4.77
C PRO A 84 -30.51 3.48 -4.78
N PHE A 85 -30.80 4.76 -4.51
CA PHE A 85 -29.76 5.79 -4.41
C PHE A 85 -28.73 5.46 -3.30
N PHE A 86 -29.19 5.07 -2.11
CA PHE A 86 -28.28 4.66 -1.01
C PHE A 86 -27.48 3.40 -1.35
N ILE A 87 -28.07 2.45 -2.05
CA ILE A 87 -27.35 1.25 -2.52
C ILE A 87 -26.25 1.65 -3.50
N LEU A 88 -26.55 2.53 -4.46
CA LEU A 88 -25.57 3.02 -5.43
C LEU A 88 -24.43 3.82 -4.76
N VAL A 89 -24.71 4.59 -3.69
CA VAL A 89 -23.67 5.26 -2.89
C VAL A 89 -22.72 4.25 -2.27
N LYS A 90 -23.25 3.20 -1.64
CA LYS A 90 -22.40 2.14 -1.03
C LYS A 90 -21.52 1.42 -2.08
N VAL A 91 -22.11 1.10 -3.24
CA VAL A 91 -21.36 0.46 -4.34
C VAL A 91 -20.29 1.40 -4.88
N HIS A 92 -20.61 2.68 -5.06
CA HIS A 92 -19.68 3.71 -5.51
C HIS A 92 -18.47 3.81 -4.58
N ASN A 93 -18.69 3.89 -3.26
CA ASN A 93 -17.61 3.96 -2.27
C ASN A 93 -16.71 2.72 -2.29
N ARG A 94 -17.29 1.52 -2.46
CA ARG A 94 -16.50 0.27 -2.62
C ARG A 94 -15.62 0.30 -3.87
N LEU A 95 -16.14 0.82 -4.98
CA LEU A 95 -15.37 0.93 -6.23
C LEU A 95 -14.25 1.98 -6.13
N TYR A 96 -14.47 3.08 -5.40
CA TYR A 96 -13.41 4.06 -5.14
C TYR A 96 -12.28 3.47 -4.30
N PHE A 97 -12.60 2.73 -3.24
CA PHE A 97 -11.60 2.02 -2.44
C PHE A 97 -10.83 0.97 -3.27
N ARG A 98 -11.56 0.24 -4.15
CA ARG A 98 -10.91 -0.70 -5.08
C ARG A 98 -9.98 0.02 -6.07
N LYS A 99 -10.39 1.17 -6.58
CA LYS A 99 -9.59 2.01 -7.48
C LYS A 99 -8.31 2.45 -6.79
N GLU A 100 -8.40 3.01 -5.59
CA GLU A 100 -7.24 3.44 -4.78
C GLU A 100 -6.25 2.30 -4.55
N ARG A 101 -6.76 1.12 -4.18
CA ARG A 101 -5.93 -0.08 -4.02
C ARG A 101 -5.19 -0.47 -5.30
N LEU A 102 -5.87 -0.43 -6.45
CA LEU A 102 -5.27 -0.74 -7.75
C LEU A 102 -4.25 0.33 -8.18
N GLU A 103 -4.51 1.60 -7.92
CA GLU A 103 -3.58 2.70 -8.20
C GLU A 103 -2.31 2.58 -7.34
N THR A 104 -2.45 2.27 -6.06
CA THR A 104 -1.31 2.00 -5.16
C THR A 104 -0.51 0.77 -5.62
N GLN A 105 -1.20 -0.32 -5.97
CA GLN A 105 -0.56 -1.54 -6.49
C GLN A 105 0.23 -1.26 -7.77
N LEU A 106 -0.35 -0.51 -8.69
CA LEU A 106 0.29 -0.09 -9.94
C LEU A 106 1.57 0.70 -9.67
N GLN A 107 1.48 1.72 -8.82
CA GLN A 107 2.61 2.57 -8.45
C GLN A 107 3.74 1.78 -7.80
N LEU A 108 3.42 0.87 -6.87
CA LEU A 108 4.42 0.04 -6.21
C LEU A 108 5.15 -0.88 -7.20
N ASN A 109 4.42 -1.52 -8.12
CA ASN A 109 5.02 -2.40 -9.13
C ASN A 109 5.86 -1.64 -10.16
N GLN A 110 5.44 -0.44 -10.56
CA GLN A 110 6.23 0.44 -11.42
C GLN A 110 7.53 0.88 -10.74
N ASN A 111 7.47 1.21 -9.45
CA ASN A 111 8.66 1.55 -8.68
C ASN A 111 9.63 0.37 -8.57
N GLU A 112 9.12 -0.86 -8.42
CA GLU A 112 9.99 -2.04 -8.40
C GLU A 112 10.70 -2.28 -9.75
N LEU A 113 10.02 -2.05 -10.88
CA LEU A 113 10.68 -2.12 -12.19
C LEU A 113 11.83 -1.13 -12.30
N LYS A 114 11.61 0.14 -11.89
CA LYS A 114 12.68 1.15 -11.84
C LYS A 114 13.83 0.69 -10.94
N GLY A 115 13.52 0.13 -9.77
CA GLY A 115 14.53 -0.43 -8.88
C GLY A 115 15.32 -1.58 -9.49
N LEU A 116 14.70 -2.44 -10.32
CA LEU A 116 15.39 -3.50 -11.05
C LEU A 116 16.32 -2.97 -12.16
N GLU A 117 16.00 -1.81 -12.72
CA GLU A 117 16.83 -1.07 -13.68
C GLU A 117 17.98 -0.30 -12.99
N GLY A 118 17.97 -0.23 -11.66
CA GLY A 118 18.99 0.46 -10.87
C GLY A 118 18.63 1.89 -10.47
N ASP A 119 17.43 2.34 -10.79
CA ASP A 119 16.91 3.63 -10.32
C ASP A 119 16.21 3.46 -8.96
N TYR A 120 16.94 3.75 -7.90
CA TYR A 120 16.43 3.71 -6.53
C TYR A 120 15.86 5.04 -6.05
N SER A 121 15.86 6.09 -6.88
CA SER A 121 15.41 7.44 -6.50
C SER A 121 13.94 7.52 -6.08
N VAL A 122 13.14 6.53 -6.50
CA VAL A 122 11.72 6.39 -6.17
C VAL A 122 11.45 5.86 -4.76
N PHE A 123 12.49 5.43 -4.03
CA PHE A 123 12.38 4.88 -2.68
C PHE A 123 12.93 5.86 -1.64
N GLU A 124 12.50 5.69 -0.40
CA GLU A 124 12.89 6.55 0.70
C GLU A 124 14.40 6.47 1.00
N GLU A 125 15.02 7.61 1.23
CA GLU A 125 16.45 7.74 1.42
C GLU A 125 16.91 7.40 2.85
N GLY A 126 16.02 7.45 3.85
CA GLY A 126 16.38 7.22 5.25
C GLY A 126 17.36 8.26 5.81
N LYS A 127 17.25 9.53 5.36
CA LYS A 127 18.14 10.62 5.81
C LYS A 127 18.12 10.84 7.31
N GLU A 128 17.00 10.58 7.94
CA GLU A 128 16.79 10.71 9.37
C GLU A 128 17.64 9.76 10.22
N PHE A 129 18.20 8.72 9.60
CA PHE A 129 19.08 7.74 10.26
C PHE A 129 20.58 8.02 10.03
N ILE A 130 20.93 9.12 9.37
CA ILE A 130 22.34 9.50 9.16
C ILE A 130 22.94 9.90 10.51
N ASP A 131 23.93 9.15 10.95
CA ASP A 131 24.70 9.42 12.16
C ASP A 131 26.20 9.39 11.83
N ALA A 132 26.83 10.55 11.89
CA ALA A 132 28.27 10.69 11.63
C ALA A 132 29.14 10.10 12.77
N GLY A 133 28.57 9.92 13.98
CA GLY A 133 29.25 9.28 15.12
C GLY A 133 29.23 7.75 15.07
N HIS A 134 28.43 7.16 14.18
CA HIS A 134 28.33 5.71 14.08
C HIS A 134 29.58 5.10 13.40
N PRO A 135 30.17 4.02 13.93
CA PRO A 135 31.48 3.48 13.51
C PRO A 135 31.65 3.19 12.01
N TYR A 136 30.56 2.87 11.28
CA TYR A 136 30.66 2.47 9.87
C TYR A 136 29.52 2.96 8.97
N SER A 137 28.40 3.46 9.53
CA SER A 137 27.18 3.78 8.74
C SER A 137 27.42 4.87 7.72
N TYR A 138 28.25 5.85 8.06
CA TYR A 138 28.61 6.96 7.18
C TYR A 138 29.59 6.50 6.07
N ASP A 139 30.63 5.75 6.43
CA ASP A 139 31.66 5.30 5.51
C ASP A 139 31.13 4.29 4.47
N LEU A 140 30.09 3.53 4.84
CA LEU A 140 29.46 2.54 3.98
C LEU A 140 28.26 3.09 3.18
N ASP A 141 27.96 4.39 3.28
CA ASP A 141 26.80 5.01 2.64
C ASP A 141 25.49 4.23 2.94
N LEU A 142 25.27 3.87 4.22
CA LEU A 142 24.09 3.06 4.59
C LEU A 142 22.79 3.84 4.44
N PHE A 143 22.79 5.15 4.67
CA PHE A 143 21.63 6.03 4.65
C PHE A 143 21.87 7.25 3.75
N GLY A 144 20.77 7.83 3.25
CA GLY A 144 20.81 8.98 2.38
C GLY A 144 20.61 8.61 0.90
N ARG A 145 20.92 9.55 0.03
CA ARG A 145 20.74 9.39 -1.42
C ARG A 145 21.69 8.34 -1.99
N LYS A 146 21.17 7.43 -2.80
CA LYS A 146 21.89 6.29 -3.41
C LYS A 146 22.50 5.32 -2.39
N SER A 147 21.96 5.28 -1.18
CA SER A 147 22.40 4.44 -0.09
C SER A 147 21.89 3.00 -0.19
N LEU A 148 22.44 2.14 0.66
CA LEU A 148 21.97 0.77 0.80
C LEU A 148 20.52 0.72 1.32
N PHE A 149 20.17 1.61 2.26
CA PHE A 149 18.80 1.75 2.76
C PHE A 149 17.82 2.07 1.62
N GLN A 150 18.14 3.04 0.78
CA GLN A 150 17.31 3.40 -0.37
C GLN A 150 17.13 2.24 -1.35
N ALA A 151 18.19 1.45 -1.58
CA ALA A 151 18.14 0.28 -2.45
C ALA A 151 17.30 -0.87 -1.88
N LEU A 152 17.30 -1.10 -0.56
CA LEU A 152 16.62 -2.20 0.11
C LEU A 152 15.28 -1.81 0.74
N GLY A 153 15.06 -0.55 1.08
CA GLY A 153 13.91 -0.05 1.81
C GLY A 153 12.60 -0.26 1.04
N ARG A 154 11.80 -1.20 1.53
CA ARG A 154 10.46 -1.52 1.00
C ARG A 154 9.43 -1.53 2.12
N THR A 155 9.73 -0.79 3.18
CA THR A 155 8.88 -0.70 4.36
C THR A 155 7.66 0.18 4.09
N CYS A 156 6.52 -0.18 4.65
CA CYS A 156 5.27 0.57 4.53
C CYS A 156 4.74 1.07 5.89
N THR A 157 5.46 0.77 6.97
CA THR A 157 5.14 1.23 8.33
C THR A 157 6.34 1.92 8.95
N HIS A 158 6.08 2.84 9.90
CA HIS A 158 7.13 3.54 10.63
C HIS A 158 8.03 2.56 11.41
N ILE A 159 7.43 1.64 12.18
CA ILE A 159 8.16 0.60 12.92
C ILE A 159 9.04 -0.24 11.98
N GLY A 160 8.50 -0.66 10.83
CA GLY A 160 9.27 -1.43 9.85
C GLY A 160 10.45 -0.66 9.31
N LYS A 161 10.32 0.65 9.11
CA LYS A 161 11.38 1.55 8.68
C LYS A 161 12.48 1.67 9.72
N GLN A 162 12.11 1.92 10.98
CA GLN A 162 13.04 1.97 12.11
C GLN A 162 13.76 0.62 12.31
N THR A 163 13.02 -0.49 12.23
CA THR A 163 13.60 -1.84 12.38
C THR A 163 14.63 -2.13 11.29
N LEU A 164 14.34 -1.75 10.04
CA LEU A 164 15.30 -1.92 8.94
C LEU A 164 16.56 -1.09 9.17
N ALA A 165 16.42 0.16 9.61
CA ALA A 165 17.56 1.02 9.96
C ALA A 165 18.39 0.44 11.10
N ALA A 166 17.74 -0.02 12.17
CA ALA A 166 18.41 -0.68 13.29
C ALA A 166 19.15 -1.96 12.86
N TRP A 167 18.61 -2.75 11.94
CA TRP A 167 19.30 -3.94 11.42
C TRP A 167 20.54 -3.62 10.59
N MET A 168 20.59 -2.44 9.99
CA MET A 168 21.78 -1.97 9.26
C MET A 168 22.85 -1.39 10.18
N GLN A 169 22.42 -0.75 11.27
CA GLN A 169 23.31 -0.15 12.27
C GLN A 169 23.85 -1.19 13.25
N HIS A 170 23.04 -2.19 13.63
CA HIS A 170 23.38 -3.20 14.63
C HIS A 170 23.40 -4.59 14.01
N HIS A 171 24.59 -5.12 13.77
CA HIS A 171 24.76 -6.46 13.23
C HIS A 171 24.57 -7.55 14.27
N LEU A 172 24.06 -8.70 13.84
CA LEU A 172 23.96 -9.88 14.67
C LEU A 172 25.33 -10.56 14.76
N THR A 173 25.69 -10.99 15.96
CA THR A 173 26.93 -11.73 16.23
C THR A 173 26.69 -13.23 16.43
N GLU A 174 25.49 -13.62 16.81
CA GLU A 174 25.16 -15.01 17.10
C GLU A 174 24.76 -15.77 15.82
N LYS A 175 25.46 -16.88 15.56
CA LYS A 175 25.25 -17.70 14.37
C LYS A 175 23.80 -18.14 14.19
N ALA A 176 23.17 -18.67 15.26
CA ALA A 176 21.78 -19.13 15.21
C ALA A 176 20.79 -18.02 14.83
N ALA A 177 20.97 -16.80 15.36
CA ALA A 177 20.14 -15.66 15.03
C ALA A 177 20.32 -15.21 13.57
N ILE A 178 21.56 -15.26 13.05
CA ILE A 178 21.86 -14.97 11.64
C ILE A 178 21.17 -15.97 10.74
N GLU A 179 21.30 -17.25 10.98
CA GLU A 179 20.71 -18.34 10.19
C GLU A 179 19.19 -18.25 10.17
N THR A 180 18.55 -18.02 11.33
CA THR A 180 17.11 -17.84 11.45
C THR A 180 16.62 -16.64 10.63
N ARG A 181 17.34 -15.51 10.68
CA ARG A 181 17.02 -14.32 9.86
C ARG A 181 17.16 -14.61 8.37
N GLN A 182 18.21 -15.29 7.95
CA GLN A 182 18.44 -15.67 6.57
C GLN A 182 17.35 -16.61 6.04
N GLU A 183 16.90 -17.56 6.84
CA GLU A 183 15.81 -18.47 6.50
C GLU A 183 14.48 -17.70 6.32
N SER A 184 14.17 -16.80 7.25
CA SER A 184 12.98 -15.94 7.18
C SER A 184 12.98 -15.06 5.92
N ILE A 185 14.12 -14.46 5.57
CA ILE A 185 14.29 -13.68 4.33
C ILE A 185 14.10 -14.56 3.11
N ARG A 186 14.65 -15.78 3.12
CA ARG A 186 14.52 -16.74 2.01
C ARG A 186 13.07 -17.18 1.81
N ASP A 187 12.34 -17.45 2.88
CA ASP A 187 10.90 -17.78 2.80
C ASP A 187 10.09 -16.60 2.23
N MET A 188 10.29 -15.39 2.79
CA MET A 188 9.61 -14.18 2.31
C MET A 188 9.96 -13.83 0.87
N SER A 189 11.19 -14.08 0.42
CA SER A 189 11.60 -13.78 -0.96
C SER A 189 10.79 -14.54 -2.01
N ARG A 190 10.30 -15.73 -1.66
CA ARG A 190 9.49 -16.60 -2.54
C ARG A 190 8.00 -16.19 -2.59
N ARG A 191 7.52 -15.41 -1.63
CA ARG A 191 6.10 -15.04 -1.47
C ARG A 191 5.79 -13.68 -2.09
N MET A 192 6.00 -13.52 -3.40
CA MET A 192 5.86 -12.21 -4.07
C MET A 192 4.46 -11.62 -3.95
N GLU A 193 3.42 -12.43 -4.13
CA GLU A 193 2.02 -11.97 -4.00
C GLU A 193 1.68 -11.50 -2.59
N PHE A 194 2.15 -12.23 -1.56
CA PHE A 194 1.97 -11.83 -0.18
C PHE A 194 2.66 -10.49 0.11
N ARG A 195 3.91 -10.33 -0.33
CA ARG A 195 4.68 -9.10 -0.15
C ARG A 195 4.02 -7.90 -0.84
N GLU A 196 3.53 -8.10 -2.07
CA GLU A 196 2.76 -7.08 -2.79
C GLU A 196 1.51 -6.68 -2.01
N ALA A 197 0.67 -7.66 -1.63
CA ALA A 197 -0.57 -7.42 -0.90
C ALA A 197 -0.33 -6.72 0.44
N PHE A 198 0.69 -7.13 1.18
CA PHE A 198 1.10 -6.51 2.44
C PHE A 198 1.50 -5.05 2.24
N ARG A 199 2.35 -4.76 1.26
CA ARG A 199 2.80 -3.40 0.96
C ARG A 199 1.66 -2.51 0.47
N VAL A 200 0.79 -3.01 -0.40
CA VAL A 200 -0.39 -2.27 -0.87
C VAL A 200 -1.28 -1.89 0.31
N THR A 201 -1.57 -2.84 1.19
CA THR A 201 -2.42 -2.59 2.36
C THR A 201 -1.76 -1.62 3.34
N GLY A 202 -0.48 -1.78 3.63
CA GLY A 202 0.26 -0.89 4.51
C GLY A 202 0.42 0.53 3.94
N SER A 203 0.56 0.66 2.62
CA SER A 203 0.69 1.97 1.98
C SER A 203 -0.63 2.77 1.96
N ILE A 204 -1.78 2.09 1.82
CA ILE A 204 -3.11 2.74 1.88
C ILE A 204 -3.43 3.17 3.31
N ASN A 205 -3.07 2.34 4.29
CA ASN A 205 -3.35 2.59 5.72
C ASN A 205 -2.11 3.14 6.44
N ARG A 206 -1.28 3.92 5.74
CA ARG A 206 -0.08 4.50 6.33
C ARG A 206 -0.48 5.40 7.48
N SER A 207 -0.24 4.93 8.70
CA SER A 207 -0.44 5.71 9.90
C SER A 207 0.61 6.82 9.99
N ALA A 208 0.21 7.98 10.46
CA ALA A 208 1.15 9.02 10.87
C ALA A 208 1.92 8.56 12.13
N ASP A 209 3.11 9.13 12.35
CA ASP A 209 3.92 8.81 13.54
C ASP A 209 3.12 9.04 14.85
N SER A 210 2.20 10.03 14.86
CA SER A 210 1.27 10.31 15.95
C SER A 210 0.30 9.17 16.25
N ASP A 211 -0.13 8.44 15.24
CA ASP A 211 -1.11 7.35 15.41
C ASP A 211 -0.48 6.15 16.13
N GLU A 212 0.81 5.95 15.95
CA GLU A 212 1.56 4.87 16.62
C GLU A 212 1.70 5.13 18.12
N GLU A 213 2.02 6.35 18.51
CA GLU A 213 2.05 6.75 19.92
C GLU A 213 0.66 6.63 20.56
N GLU A 214 -0.39 7.02 19.82
CA GLU A 214 -1.77 6.95 20.28
C GLU A 214 -2.24 5.51 20.46
N ILE A 215 -1.95 4.62 19.49
CA ILE A 215 -2.24 3.18 19.58
C ILE A 215 -1.48 2.54 20.74
N SER A 216 -0.19 2.86 20.90
CA SER A 216 0.63 2.37 22.02
C SER A 216 0.10 2.85 23.37
N ARG A 217 -0.35 4.11 23.47
CA ARG A 217 -0.99 4.66 24.67
C ARG A 217 -2.32 3.97 24.94
N TRP A 218 -3.16 3.79 23.92
CA TRP A 218 -4.44 3.10 24.04
C TRP A 218 -4.27 1.63 24.49
N SER A 219 -3.30 0.90 23.94
CA SER A 219 -3.04 -0.50 24.30
C SER A 219 -2.54 -0.67 25.74
N ARG A 220 -1.92 0.36 26.32
CA ARG A 220 -1.45 0.39 27.74
C ARG A 220 -2.51 0.88 28.71
N THR A 221 -3.60 1.47 28.22
CA THR A 221 -4.69 1.92 29.08
C THR A 221 -5.47 0.70 29.54
N PRO A 222 -5.54 0.40 30.87
CA PRO A 222 -6.30 -0.73 31.34
C PRO A 222 -7.77 -0.55 30.96
N SER A 223 -8.37 -1.60 30.40
CA SER A 223 -9.81 -1.60 30.09
C SER A 223 -10.58 -1.39 31.42
N VAL A 224 -11.17 -0.21 31.56
CA VAL A 224 -12.11 0.03 32.68
C VAL A 224 -13.35 -0.79 32.38
N ASN A 225 -13.40 -2.01 32.88
CA ASN A 225 -14.63 -2.78 33.00
C ASN A 225 -15.54 -2.04 33.98
N THR A 226 -16.33 -1.09 33.49
CA THR A 226 -17.50 -0.60 34.20
C THR A 226 -18.61 -1.66 34.13
N CYS A 227 -18.41 -2.78 34.80
CA CYS A 227 -19.50 -3.55 35.35
C CYS A 227 -19.85 -2.89 36.69
N GLY A 228 -20.64 -1.84 36.64
CA GLY A 228 -21.29 -1.24 37.78
C GLY A 228 -22.73 -1.76 37.82
N GLY A 229 -23.08 -2.29 38.95
CA GLY A 229 -24.28 -2.98 39.37
C GLY A 229 -25.61 -2.27 39.20
#